data_4790e103b9c70e8e6ce478b182028db5
#
_entry.id   4790e103b9c70e8e6ce478b182028db5
#
_cell.length_a   1.000
_cell.length_b   1.000
_cell.length_c   1.000
_cell.angle_alpha   90.00
_cell.angle_beta   90.00
_cell.angle_gamma   90.00
#
_symmetry.space_group_name_H-M   'P 1'
#
loop_
_entity.id
_entity.type
_entity.pdbx_description
1 polymer ?
#
loop_
_entity_poly.entity_id
_entity_poly.type
_entity_poly.pdbx_seq_one_letter_code
_entity_poly.pdbx_strand_id
1 'polypeptide(L)'
;MVLIDSDVLLLAFAYPNDERQKVNRKFLESVQTARPATTIYNVMEVLGQLSFNLSAEQLDDWQSWLVNAYNLTVIWDTDSKDKVDPESWREIVYERPFRKMQTVRMAFMDALILSAAEHAPNVECFVTWNAKHFKGKTSLVVLTPEEYLAL
;
A
#
# COMPACT_ATOMS: atom_id res chain seq x y z
N MET A 1 1.00 -11.80 -5.67
CA MET A 1 1.43 -10.37 -5.71
C MET A 1 1.99 -9.97 -4.36
N VAL A 2 2.97 -9.08 -4.37
CA VAL A 2 3.55 -8.47 -3.17
C VAL A 2 2.97 -7.07 -3.00
N LEU A 3 2.17 -6.87 -1.97
CA LEU A 3 1.64 -5.55 -1.64
C LEU A 3 2.71 -4.72 -0.92
N ILE A 4 2.89 -3.49 -1.37
CA ILE A 4 3.85 -2.52 -0.83
C ILE A 4 3.09 -1.40 -0.13
N ASP A 5 3.44 -1.17 1.14
CA ASP A 5 2.84 -0.13 1.96
C ASP A 5 3.34 1.27 1.60
N SER A 6 2.57 2.27 1.97
CA SER A 6 2.89 3.69 1.79
C SER A 6 4.20 4.10 2.46
N ASP A 7 4.54 3.53 3.61
CA ASP A 7 5.78 3.85 4.33
C ASP A 7 7.04 3.45 3.54
N VAL A 8 7.00 2.35 2.80
CA VAL A 8 8.07 1.91 1.90
C VAL A 8 8.23 2.87 0.72
N LEU A 9 7.11 3.29 0.14
CA LEU A 9 7.09 4.23 -0.98
C LEU A 9 7.53 5.63 -0.54
N LEU A 10 7.00 6.13 0.57
CA LEU A 10 7.39 7.43 1.15
C LEU A 10 8.88 7.47 1.49
N LEU A 11 9.42 6.40 2.06
CA LEU A 11 10.84 6.31 2.35
C LEU A 11 11.67 6.48 1.07
N ALA A 12 11.25 5.89 -0.04
CA ALA A 12 11.96 6.00 -1.30
C ALA A 12 12.03 7.44 -1.84
N PHE A 13 10.97 8.23 -1.63
CA PHE A 13 10.82 9.55 -2.25
C PHE A 13 11.18 10.71 -1.33
N ALA A 14 10.75 10.66 -0.08
CA ALA A 14 10.76 11.80 0.81
C ALA A 14 11.93 11.83 1.79
N TYR A 15 12.60 10.68 2.01
CA TYR A 15 13.59 10.54 3.08
C TYR A 15 14.95 10.01 2.57
N PRO A 16 15.69 10.76 1.72
CA PRO A 16 16.92 10.27 1.09
C PRO A 16 18.06 9.95 2.07
N ASN A 17 18.04 10.53 3.27
CA ASN A 17 19.07 10.37 4.29
C ASN A 17 18.67 9.37 5.40
N ASP A 18 17.55 8.68 5.28
CA ASP A 18 17.14 7.66 6.25
C ASP A 18 18.07 6.44 6.16
N GLU A 19 18.45 5.90 7.31
CA GLU A 19 19.34 4.73 7.40
C GLU A 19 18.81 3.48 6.67
N ARG A 20 17.49 3.35 6.56
CA ARG A 20 16.80 2.26 5.88
C ARG A 20 16.82 2.37 4.35
N GLN A 21 17.24 3.53 3.80
CA GLN A 21 17.19 3.84 2.37
C GLN A 21 17.87 2.77 1.49
N LYS A 22 19.03 2.31 1.93
CA LYS A 22 19.80 1.29 1.19
C LYS A 22 19.02 -0.03 1.05
N VAL A 23 18.42 -0.48 2.14
CA VAL A 23 17.62 -1.71 2.18
C VAL A 23 16.33 -1.53 1.39
N ASN A 24 15.66 -0.39 1.59
CA ASN A 24 14.42 -0.04 0.90
C ASN A 24 14.58 -0.06 -0.63
N ARG A 25 15.64 0.56 -1.13
CA ARG A 25 15.97 0.55 -2.56
C ARG A 25 16.23 -0.86 -3.09
N LYS A 26 17.03 -1.63 -2.37
CA LYS A 26 17.32 -3.03 -2.73
C LYS A 26 16.05 -3.88 -2.79
N PHE A 27 15.14 -3.68 -1.83
CA PHE A 27 13.84 -4.33 -1.83
C PHE A 27 13.02 -3.94 -3.06
N LEU A 28 12.85 -2.63 -3.33
CA LEU A 28 12.09 -2.13 -4.48
C LEU A 28 12.65 -2.61 -5.82
N GLU A 29 13.96 -2.77 -5.94
CA GLU A 29 14.60 -3.37 -7.11
C GLU A 29 14.29 -4.88 -7.20
N SER A 30 14.38 -5.61 -6.12
CA SER A 30 14.18 -7.07 -6.10
C SER A 30 12.74 -7.49 -6.37
N VAL A 31 11.78 -6.71 -5.91
CA VAL A 31 10.35 -7.07 -5.99
C VAL A 31 9.75 -6.90 -7.40
N GLN A 32 10.48 -6.26 -8.34
CA GLN A 32 10.01 -5.96 -9.70
C GLN A 32 9.49 -7.19 -10.46
N THR A 33 10.06 -8.35 -10.23
CA THR A 33 9.67 -9.62 -10.87
C THR A 33 8.55 -10.35 -10.15
N ALA A 34 8.22 -9.94 -8.92
CA ALA A 34 7.23 -10.59 -8.05
C ALA A 34 5.83 -9.95 -8.17
N ARG A 35 5.56 -9.21 -9.23
CA ARG A 35 4.32 -8.46 -9.43
C ARG A 35 4.00 -7.55 -8.24
N PRO A 36 4.79 -6.48 -8.05
CA PRO A 36 4.56 -5.52 -6.97
C PRO A 36 3.22 -4.80 -7.15
N ALA A 37 2.52 -4.59 -6.06
CA ALA A 37 1.23 -3.92 -6.04
C ALA A 37 1.14 -2.95 -4.86
N THR A 38 0.24 -1.99 -4.95
CA THR A 38 -0.14 -1.11 -3.86
C THR A 38 -1.63 -0.83 -3.95
N THR A 39 -2.30 -0.49 -2.85
CA THR A 39 -3.71 -0.13 -2.91
C THR A 39 -3.87 1.34 -3.32
N ILE A 40 -5.04 1.69 -3.86
CA ILE A 40 -5.38 3.09 -4.10
C ILE A 40 -5.30 3.94 -2.82
N TYR A 41 -5.58 3.35 -1.67
CA TYR A 41 -5.52 4.02 -0.38
C TYR A 41 -4.08 4.35 0.04
N ASN A 42 -3.12 3.46 -0.23
CA ASN A 42 -1.69 3.76 -0.07
C ASN A 42 -1.26 4.91 -1.01
N VAL A 43 -1.75 4.90 -2.26
CA VAL A 43 -1.49 5.99 -3.21
C VAL A 43 -2.02 7.33 -2.68
N MET A 44 -3.24 7.34 -2.13
CA MET A 44 -3.83 8.55 -1.53
C MET A 44 -3.03 9.03 -0.32
N GLU A 45 -2.53 8.13 0.52
CA GLU A 45 -1.71 8.46 1.67
C GLU A 45 -0.37 9.07 1.24
N VAL A 46 0.30 8.47 0.28
CA VAL A 46 1.56 9.00 -0.28
C VAL A 46 1.34 10.38 -0.92
N LEU A 47 0.27 10.54 -1.71
CA LEU A 47 -0.11 11.84 -2.29
C LEU A 47 -0.40 12.88 -1.22
N GLY A 48 -1.12 12.51 -0.16
CA GLY A 48 -1.39 13.41 0.97
C GLY A 48 -0.13 13.96 1.62
N GLN A 49 0.93 13.15 1.70
CA GLN A 49 2.22 13.57 2.24
C GLN A 49 3.03 14.42 1.23
N LEU A 50 3.02 14.05 -0.04
CA LEU A 50 3.83 14.71 -1.06
C LEU A 50 3.20 16.00 -1.60
N SER A 51 1.88 16.16 -1.52
CA SER A 51 1.14 17.29 -2.09
C SER A 51 1.60 18.66 -1.56
N PHE A 52 2.14 18.71 -0.36
CA PHE A 52 2.68 19.95 0.22
C PHE A 52 4.06 20.35 -0.34
N ASN A 53 4.75 19.43 -0.98
CA ASN A 53 6.13 19.60 -1.43
C ASN A 53 6.29 19.57 -2.96
N LEU A 54 5.26 19.15 -3.67
CA LEU A 54 5.27 19.04 -5.13
C LEU A 54 4.50 20.19 -5.78
N SER A 55 4.97 20.65 -6.93
CA SER A 55 4.21 21.59 -7.78
C SER A 55 2.99 20.89 -8.41
N ALA A 56 2.02 21.68 -8.91
CA ALA A 56 0.86 21.13 -9.62
C ALA A 56 1.27 20.27 -10.82
N GLU A 57 2.26 20.71 -11.59
CA GLU A 57 2.81 19.98 -12.75
C GLU A 57 3.42 18.63 -12.33
N GLN A 58 4.17 18.60 -11.23
CA GLN A 58 4.71 17.36 -10.69
C GLN A 58 3.63 16.40 -10.18
N LEU A 59 2.54 16.94 -9.63
CA LEU A 59 1.40 16.14 -9.16
C LEU A 59 0.61 15.53 -10.31
N ASP A 60 0.51 16.21 -11.47
CA ASP A 60 -0.21 15.69 -12.64
C ASP A 60 0.42 14.40 -13.17
N ASP A 61 1.75 14.32 -13.17
CA ASP A 61 2.48 13.15 -13.69
C ASP A 61 2.80 12.09 -12.60
N TRP A 62 2.58 12.43 -11.34
CA TRP A 62 3.10 11.64 -10.22
C TRP A 62 2.62 10.20 -10.19
N GLN A 63 1.33 9.94 -10.40
CA GLN A 63 0.78 8.58 -10.35
C GLN A 63 1.35 7.71 -11.48
N SER A 64 1.42 8.25 -12.68
CA SER A 64 2.00 7.56 -13.82
C SER A 64 3.47 7.27 -13.61
N TRP A 65 4.19 8.23 -13.03
CA TRP A 65 5.60 8.05 -12.69
C TRP A 65 5.80 6.97 -11.63
N LEU A 66 5.02 6.96 -10.54
CA LEU A 66 5.10 5.95 -9.49
C LEU A 66 4.88 4.54 -10.04
N VAL A 67 3.80 4.37 -10.81
CA VAL A 67 3.45 3.09 -11.42
C VAL A 67 4.57 2.59 -12.33
N ASN A 68 5.10 3.46 -13.19
CA ASN A 68 6.14 3.09 -14.13
C ASN A 68 7.50 2.85 -13.45
N ALA A 69 7.88 3.67 -12.46
CA ALA A 69 9.17 3.57 -11.78
C ALA A 69 9.36 2.23 -11.05
N TYR A 70 8.27 1.65 -10.53
CA TYR A 70 8.32 0.43 -9.72
C TYR A 70 7.50 -0.73 -10.32
N ASN A 71 7.01 -0.59 -11.54
CA ASN A 71 6.15 -1.60 -12.19
C ASN A 71 4.96 -2.00 -11.30
N LEU A 72 4.36 -1.03 -10.60
CA LEU A 72 3.32 -1.25 -9.62
C LEU A 72 1.96 -1.51 -10.25
N THR A 73 1.26 -2.51 -9.76
CA THR A 73 -0.18 -2.65 -9.98
C THR A 73 -0.92 -1.89 -8.88
N VAL A 74 -1.77 -0.93 -9.24
CA VAL A 74 -2.66 -0.27 -8.28
C VAL A 74 -3.93 -1.11 -8.11
N ILE A 75 -4.15 -1.59 -6.89
CA ILE A 75 -5.35 -2.33 -6.52
C ILE A 75 -6.46 -1.33 -6.19
N TRP A 76 -7.53 -1.40 -6.95
CA TRP A 76 -8.78 -0.68 -6.69
C TRP A 76 -9.72 -1.62 -5.94
N ASP A 77 -10.34 -1.15 -4.87
CA ASP A 77 -11.25 -1.97 -4.02
C ASP A 77 -12.65 -2.16 -4.66
N THR A 78 -12.71 -2.09 -5.98
CA THR A 78 -13.92 -2.30 -6.76
C THR A 78 -13.63 -3.25 -7.91
N ASP A 79 -14.17 -4.46 -7.84
CA ASP A 79 -13.95 -5.51 -8.85
C ASP A 79 -14.70 -5.27 -10.16
N SER A 80 -15.57 -4.27 -10.25
CA SER A 80 -16.45 -4.12 -11.40
C SER A 80 -16.20 -2.82 -12.17
N LYS A 81 -16.21 -2.96 -13.49
CA LYS A 81 -16.32 -1.84 -14.43
C LYS A 81 -17.72 -1.19 -14.37
N ASP A 82 -18.63 -1.80 -13.61
CA ASP A 82 -19.98 -1.33 -13.40
C ASP A 82 -20.02 -0.28 -12.30
N LYS A 83 -21.06 0.55 -12.31
CA LYS A 83 -21.27 1.58 -11.31
C LYS A 83 -21.39 0.94 -9.93
N VAL A 84 -20.49 1.30 -9.04
CA VAL A 84 -20.58 0.91 -7.63
C VAL A 84 -21.81 1.62 -7.04
N ASP A 85 -22.76 0.84 -6.53
CA ASP A 85 -23.92 1.42 -5.85
C ASP A 85 -23.53 1.98 -4.47
N PRO A 86 -24.32 2.91 -3.92
CA PRO A 86 -23.98 3.57 -2.65
C PRO A 86 -23.83 2.62 -1.45
N GLU A 87 -24.54 1.48 -1.43
CA GLU A 87 -24.47 0.52 -0.33
C GLU A 87 -23.15 -0.27 -0.42
N SER A 88 -22.80 -0.75 -1.59
CA SER A 88 -21.50 -1.38 -1.86
C SER A 88 -20.34 -0.46 -1.53
N TRP A 89 -20.42 0.81 -1.92
CA TRP A 89 -19.42 1.81 -1.58
C TRP A 89 -19.27 1.98 -0.06
N ARG A 90 -20.38 2.11 0.65
CA ARG A 90 -20.39 2.24 2.11
C ARG A 90 -19.78 1.03 2.80
N GLU A 91 -20.13 -0.17 2.36
CA GLU A 91 -19.57 -1.42 2.88
C GLU A 91 -18.05 -1.48 2.68
N ILE A 92 -17.57 -1.16 1.48
CA ILE A 92 -16.15 -1.23 1.10
C ILE A 92 -15.31 -0.21 1.87
N VAL A 93 -15.74 1.05 1.88
CA VAL A 93 -14.90 2.17 2.37
C VAL A 93 -15.07 2.43 3.85
N TYR A 94 -16.18 2.02 4.45
CA TYR A 94 -16.47 2.35 5.83
C TYR A 94 -16.77 1.13 6.70
N GLU A 95 -17.77 0.32 6.40
CA GLU A 95 -18.26 -0.68 7.36
C GLU A 95 -17.29 -1.85 7.55
N ARG A 96 -16.73 -2.38 6.48
CA ARG A 96 -15.74 -3.45 6.51
C ARG A 96 -14.46 -3.03 7.24
N PRO A 97 -13.81 -1.90 6.90
CA PRO A 97 -12.65 -1.43 7.66
C PRO A 97 -12.99 -1.06 9.10
N PHE A 98 -14.18 -0.52 9.37
CA PHE A 98 -14.60 -0.20 10.71
C PHE A 98 -14.71 -1.46 11.59
N ARG A 99 -15.34 -2.52 11.09
CA ARG A 99 -15.39 -3.82 11.79
C ARG A 99 -13.99 -4.38 12.03
N LYS A 100 -13.12 -4.30 11.04
CA LYS A 100 -11.72 -4.75 11.16
C LYS A 100 -10.98 -3.93 12.22
N MET A 101 -11.08 -2.62 12.18
CA MET A 101 -10.50 -1.72 13.18
C MET A 101 -10.91 -2.11 14.61
N GLN A 102 -12.19 -2.40 14.84
CA GLN A 102 -12.71 -2.81 16.14
C GLN A 102 -12.19 -4.19 16.55
N THR A 103 -12.14 -5.14 15.62
CA THR A 103 -11.81 -6.53 15.92
C THR A 103 -10.32 -6.72 16.24
N VAL A 104 -9.45 -6.10 15.45
CA VAL A 104 -8.00 -6.32 15.58
C VAL A 104 -7.23 -5.12 16.14
N ARG A 105 -7.93 -4.08 16.57
CA ARG A 105 -7.36 -2.88 17.20
C ARG A 105 -6.23 -2.24 16.37
N MET A 106 -6.60 -1.56 15.31
CA MET A 106 -5.70 -0.83 14.42
C MET A 106 -6.29 0.52 14.00
N ALA A 107 -5.48 1.38 13.40
CA ALA A 107 -5.97 2.64 12.83
C ALA A 107 -6.93 2.36 11.67
N PHE A 108 -7.89 3.27 11.44
CA PHE A 108 -8.90 3.10 10.39
C PHE A 108 -8.27 2.98 8.99
N MET A 109 -7.27 3.80 8.67
CA MET A 109 -6.59 3.74 7.37
C MET A 109 -5.84 2.41 7.17
N ASP A 110 -5.18 1.91 8.22
CA ASP A 110 -4.54 0.59 8.18
C ASP A 110 -5.57 -0.52 7.93
N ALA A 111 -6.73 -0.43 8.59
CA ALA A 111 -7.82 -1.37 8.40
C ALA A 111 -8.41 -1.32 6.98
N LEU A 112 -8.49 -0.13 6.39
CA LEU A 112 -8.95 0.10 5.03
C LEU A 112 -7.98 -0.51 4.01
N ILE A 113 -6.68 -0.23 4.16
CA ILE A 113 -5.61 -0.79 3.32
C ILE A 113 -5.61 -2.33 3.38
N LEU A 114 -5.62 -2.89 4.60
CA LEU A 114 -5.65 -4.35 4.75
C LEU A 114 -6.93 -4.98 4.23
N SER A 115 -8.09 -4.32 4.39
CA SER A 115 -9.35 -4.82 3.86
C SER A 115 -9.31 -4.91 2.33
N ALA A 116 -8.79 -3.89 1.66
CA ALA A 116 -8.59 -3.91 0.22
C ALA A 116 -7.60 -5.01 -0.21
N ALA A 117 -6.50 -5.14 0.51
CA ALA A 117 -5.47 -6.13 0.23
C ALA A 117 -5.97 -7.58 0.36
N GLU A 118 -6.72 -7.86 1.41
CA GLU A 118 -7.27 -9.22 1.68
C GLU A 118 -8.37 -9.63 0.69
N HIS A 119 -9.05 -8.67 0.08
CA HIS A 119 -10.08 -8.93 -0.94
C HIS A 119 -9.51 -8.96 -2.35
N ALA A 120 -8.31 -8.44 -2.55
CA ALA A 120 -7.66 -8.44 -3.85
C ALA A 120 -7.18 -9.86 -4.20
N PRO A 121 -7.43 -10.33 -5.44
CA PRO A 121 -6.98 -11.64 -5.85
C PRO A 121 -5.45 -11.73 -5.91
N ASN A 122 -4.91 -12.86 -5.47
CA ASN A 122 -3.48 -13.17 -5.56
C ASN A 122 -2.53 -12.26 -4.75
N VAL A 123 -3.01 -11.51 -3.76
CA VAL A 123 -2.14 -10.88 -2.78
C VAL A 123 -1.77 -11.91 -1.71
N GLU A 124 -0.49 -12.17 -1.54
CA GLU A 124 0.03 -13.20 -0.64
C GLU A 124 0.87 -12.59 0.49
N CYS A 125 1.52 -11.48 0.19
CA CYS A 125 2.47 -10.83 1.09
C CYS A 125 2.21 -9.33 1.15
N PHE A 126 2.33 -8.77 2.34
CA PHE A 126 2.28 -7.34 2.63
C PHE A 126 3.61 -6.89 3.21
N VAL A 127 4.30 -5.99 2.53
CA VAL A 127 5.61 -5.48 2.95
C VAL A 127 5.48 -4.04 3.43
N THR A 128 5.88 -3.82 4.68
CA THR A 128 5.81 -2.55 5.39
C THR A 128 6.98 -2.44 6.40
N TRP A 129 7.49 -1.24 6.61
CA TRP A 129 8.45 -0.99 7.69
C TRP A 129 7.82 -1.12 9.07
N ASN A 130 6.50 -0.95 9.15
CA ASN A 130 5.73 -1.09 10.38
C ASN A 130 5.15 -2.50 10.58
N ALA A 131 5.83 -3.55 10.09
CA ALA A 131 5.34 -4.93 10.11
C ALA A 131 4.86 -5.41 11.50
N LYS A 132 5.51 -4.97 12.57
CA LYS A 132 5.12 -5.28 13.95
C LYS A 132 3.67 -4.88 14.27
N HIS A 133 3.19 -3.79 13.66
CA HIS A 133 1.83 -3.29 13.87
C HIS A 133 0.78 -4.18 13.20
N PHE A 134 1.14 -4.85 12.12
CA PHE A 134 0.24 -5.64 11.27
C PHE A 134 0.28 -7.15 11.50
N LYS A 135 1.42 -7.69 11.96
CA LYS A 135 1.59 -9.13 12.25
C LYS A 135 0.53 -9.62 13.24
N GLY A 136 -0.16 -10.71 12.87
CA GLY A 136 -1.25 -11.31 13.67
C GLY A 136 -2.61 -10.61 13.52
N LYS A 137 -2.73 -9.57 12.69
CA LYS A 137 -3.98 -8.84 12.43
C LYS A 137 -4.55 -9.03 11.03
N THR A 138 -3.89 -9.85 10.22
CA THR A 138 -4.26 -10.17 8.85
C THR A 138 -3.90 -11.61 8.53
N SER A 139 -4.55 -12.20 7.53
CA SER A 139 -4.21 -13.51 6.97
C SER A 139 -3.00 -13.44 6.02
N LEU A 140 -2.61 -12.25 5.59
CA LEU A 140 -1.46 -12.06 4.71
C LEU A 140 -0.14 -12.31 5.45
N VAL A 141 0.87 -12.77 4.72
CA VAL A 141 2.24 -12.83 5.24
C VAL A 141 2.77 -11.39 5.34
N VAL A 142 3.02 -10.91 6.56
CA VAL A 142 3.51 -9.54 6.79
C VAL A 142 5.01 -9.56 7.04
N LEU A 143 5.77 -8.81 6.24
CA LEU A 143 7.23 -8.75 6.29
C LEU A 143 7.71 -7.29 6.28
N THR A 144 8.89 -7.08 6.87
CA THR A 144 9.67 -5.87 6.55
C THR A 144 10.40 -6.04 5.22
N PRO A 145 10.89 -4.95 4.59
CA PRO A 145 11.78 -5.07 3.44
C PRO A 145 13.01 -5.95 3.70
N GLU A 146 13.58 -5.90 4.91
CA GLU A 146 14.71 -6.75 5.31
C GLU A 146 14.32 -8.23 5.37
N GLU A 147 13.18 -8.54 6.02
CA GLU A 147 12.66 -9.90 6.12
C GLU A 147 12.34 -10.48 4.74
N TYR A 148 11.79 -9.66 3.85
CA TYR A 148 11.50 -10.08 2.47
C TYR A 148 12.78 -10.42 1.69
N LEU A 149 13.82 -9.60 1.83
CA LEU A 149 15.11 -9.83 1.16
C LEU A 149 15.87 -11.04 1.70
N ALA A 150 15.48 -11.58 2.85
CA ALA A 150 16.09 -12.74 3.48
C ALA A 150 15.43 -14.07 3.09
N LEU A 151 14.32 -14.05 2.32
CA LEU A 151 13.66 -15.24 1.79
C LEU A 151 14.48 -15.88 0.67
#